data_bf9e3cdc821abaf1185cdb455c6c22d8
#
_entry.id   bf9e3cdc821abaf1185cdb455c6c22d8
#
_cell.length_a   1.000
_cell.length_b   1.000
_cell.length_c   1.000
_cell.angle_alpha   90.00
_cell.angle_beta   90.00
_cell.angle_gamma   90.00
#
_symmetry.space_group_name_H-M   'P 1'
#
loop_
_entity.id
_entity.type
_entity.pdbx_description
1 polymer ?
#
loop_
_entity_poly.entity_id
_entity_poly.type
_entity_poly.pdbx_seq_one_letter_code
_entity_poly.pdbx_strand_id
1 'polypeptide(L)'
;YAKRFGIPLIAVAGRAESTLMRQADVGVLLPPAPEACSVGLAPTTSTTMTLALGDAMAVALMEHREFTPEDFRDFHPGGRLGARLATVGLLMHRGEEMPLIAPETPMTEVLLVISAKGFGVAGVVDAGGDLIGIITDGDLRRNMAGLLERRADEVMTRGPKTISAAALASEALGIMNARKITPLFATDPVAP
;
A
#
# COMPACT_ATOMS: atom_id res chain seq x y z
N TYR A 1 9.45 39.98 -17.04
CA TYR A 1 9.90 39.77 -15.66
C TYR A 1 10.84 38.56 -15.59
N ALA A 2 10.41 37.35 -15.95
CA ALA A 2 11.19 36.12 -15.87
C ALA A 2 12.60 36.25 -16.49
N LYS A 3 12.68 36.76 -17.73
CA LYS A 3 13.98 36.94 -18.43
C LYS A 3 14.93 37.91 -17.74
N ARG A 4 14.41 38.93 -17.03
CA ARG A 4 15.25 39.87 -16.27
C ARG A 4 16.03 39.16 -15.13
N PHE A 5 15.46 38.07 -14.60
CA PHE A 5 16.05 37.28 -13.51
C PHE A 5 16.68 35.97 -13.99
N GLY A 6 16.84 35.77 -15.30
CA GLY A 6 17.40 34.54 -15.86
C GLY A 6 16.56 33.29 -15.64
N ILE A 7 15.27 33.46 -15.39
CA ILE A 7 14.34 32.34 -15.16
C ILE A 7 13.88 31.81 -16.51
N PRO A 8 14.10 30.51 -16.84
CA PRO A 8 13.61 29.91 -18.05
C PRO A 8 12.09 30.02 -18.18
N LEU A 9 11.62 30.40 -19.36
CA LEU A 9 10.19 30.55 -19.66
C LEU A 9 9.72 29.43 -20.58
N ILE A 10 8.82 28.59 -20.11
CA ILE A 10 8.10 27.61 -20.91
C ILE A 10 6.73 28.21 -21.25
N ALA A 11 6.37 28.24 -22.50
CA ALA A 11 5.09 28.77 -22.95
C ALA A 11 4.24 27.69 -23.63
N VAL A 12 2.97 27.67 -23.32
CA VAL A 12 1.95 26.85 -24.00
C VAL A 12 0.95 27.80 -24.64
N ALA A 13 0.76 27.75 -25.95
CA ALA A 13 -0.16 28.64 -26.65
C ALA A 13 -0.69 28.01 -27.95
N GLY A 14 -1.88 28.47 -28.38
CA GLY A 14 -2.51 28.02 -29.63
C GLY A 14 -2.04 28.78 -30.87
N ARG A 15 -1.19 29.84 -30.75
CA ARG A 15 -0.67 30.62 -31.85
C ARG A 15 0.84 30.79 -31.76
N ALA A 16 1.55 30.29 -32.77
CA ALA A 16 3.03 30.35 -32.84
C ALA A 16 3.56 31.77 -32.74
N GLU A 17 2.90 32.72 -33.41
CA GLU A 17 3.34 34.11 -33.51
C GLU A 17 2.90 34.99 -32.34
N SER A 18 2.42 34.39 -31.25
CA SER A 18 2.03 35.15 -30.06
C SER A 18 3.27 35.74 -29.37
N THR A 19 3.09 36.89 -28.69
CA THR A 19 4.16 37.51 -27.91
C THR A 19 4.77 36.56 -26.88
N LEU A 20 3.93 35.73 -26.29
CA LEU A 20 4.34 34.73 -25.28
C LEU A 20 5.29 33.69 -25.92
N MET A 21 4.91 33.13 -27.07
CA MET A 21 5.72 32.12 -27.76
C MET A 21 7.07 32.71 -28.24
N ARG A 22 7.07 33.93 -28.77
CA ARG A 22 8.33 34.61 -29.18
C ARG A 22 9.27 34.89 -28.02
N GLN A 23 8.76 35.00 -26.79
CA GLN A 23 9.56 35.29 -25.61
C GLN A 23 9.98 34.02 -24.87
N ALA A 24 9.40 32.88 -25.17
CA ALA A 24 9.67 31.63 -24.47
C ALA A 24 11.05 31.06 -24.82
N ASP A 25 11.67 30.44 -23.86
CA ASP A 25 12.87 29.62 -24.06
C ASP A 25 12.49 28.22 -24.59
N VAL A 26 11.31 27.73 -24.19
CA VAL A 26 10.68 26.52 -24.73
C VAL A 26 9.22 26.83 -25.05
N GLY A 27 8.83 26.65 -26.31
CA GLY A 27 7.45 26.85 -26.76
C GLY A 27 6.77 25.54 -27.11
N VAL A 28 5.59 25.29 -26.52
CA VAL A 28 4.71 24.19 -26.87
C VAL A 28 3.47 24.74 -27.56
N LEU A 29 3.36 24.42 -28.86
CA LEU A 29 2.22 24.88 -29.67
C LEU A 29 1.08 23.85 -29.56
N LEU A 30 -0.07 24.29 -29.10
CA LEU A 30 -1.29 23.49 -29.16
C LEU A 30 -1.79 23.37 -30.60
N PRO A 31 -2.26 22.21 -31.04
CA PRO A 31 -2.83 22.05 -32.38
C PRO A 31 -4.06 22.98 -32.55
N PRO A 32 -4.23 23.56 -33.75
CA PRO A 32 -5.39 24.40 -34.02
C PRO A 32 -6.66 23.58 -34.03
N ALA A 33 -7.63 23.96 -33.19
CA ALA A 33 -8.93 23.35 -33.15
C ALA A 33 -10.02 24.39 -32.81
N PRO A 34 -11.22 24.29 -33.39
CA PRO A 34 -12.30 25.19 -33.05
C PRO A 34 -12.78 24.95 -31.61
N GLU A 35 -13.22 26.02 -30.96
CA GLU A 35 -13.88 25.88 -29.66
C GLU A 35 -15.23 25.16 -29.83
N ALA A 36 -15.60 24.32 -28.85
CA ALA A 36 -16.82 23.51 -28.90
C ALA A 36 -18.10 24.33 -28.59
N CYS A 37 -17.96 25.57 -28.15
CA CYS A 37 -19.12 26.40 -27.89
C CYS A 37 -19.76 26.90 -29.19
N SER A 38 -21.09 27.04 -29.21
CA SER A 38 -21.89 27.39 -30.38
C SER A 38 -21.51 28.76 -31.02
N VAL A 39 -20.95 29.66 -30.22
CA VAL A 39 -20.50 31.00 -30.69
C VAL A 39 -18.98 31.08 -30.90
N GLY A 40 -18.22 30.00 -30.66
CA GLY A 40 -16.78 29.90 -30.88
C GLY A 40 -15.92 30.82 -30.01
N LEU A 41 -16.47 31.41 -28.93
CA LEU A 41 -15.78 32.38 -28.09
C LEU A 41 -15.41 31.84 -26.69
N ALA A 42 -16.22 30.94 -26.15
CA ALA A 42 -15.93 30.37 -24.83
C ALA A 42 -14.83 29.31 -24.91
N PRO A 43 -13.75 29.44 -24.12
CA PRO A 43 -12.68 28.44 -24.12
C PRO A 43 -13.21 27.09 -23.60
N THR A 44 -13.10 26.08 -24.43
CA THR A 44 -13.56 24.70 -24.18
C THR A 44 -12.53 23.70 -24.69
N THR A 45 -12.37 23.60 -26.02
CA THR A 45 -11.37 22.71 -26.65
C THR A 45 -9.95 23.12 -26.25
N SER A 46 -9.64 24.41 -26.26
CA SER A 46 -8.33 24.92 -25.88
C SER A 46 -7.99 24.63 -24.41
N THR A 47 -8.94 24.77 -23.49
CA THR A 47 -8.73 24.47 -22.08
C THR A 47 -8.56 22.97 -21.85
N THR A 48 -9.34 22.14 -22.53
CA THR A 48 -9.22 20.67 -22.46
C THR A 48 -7.85 20.20 -22.97
N MET A 49 -7.39 20.73 -24.10
CA MET A 49 -6.06 20.41 -24.63
C MET A 49 -4.94 20.84 -23.68
N THR A 50 -5.06 22.01 -23.08
CA THR A 50 -4.07 22.49 -22.11
C THR A 50 -4.01 21.60 -20.87
N LEU A 51 -5.17 21.17 -20.36
CA LEU A 51 -5.24 20.25 -19.24
C LEU A 51 -4.62 18.89 -19.59
N ALA A 52 -5.00 18.31 -20.73
CA ALA A 52 -4.46 17.04 -21.18
C ALA A 52 -2.93 17.09 -21.39
N LEU A 53 -2.41 18.19 -21.93
CA LEU A 53 -0.97 18.41 -22.03
C LEU A 53 -0.31 18.47 -20.65
N GLY A 54 -0.91 19.19 -19.71
CA GLY A 54 -0.41 19.30 -18.34
C GLY A 54 -0.32 17.95 -17.64
N ASP A 55 -1.37 17.14 -17.77
CA ASP A 55 -1.43 15.79 -17.23
C ASP A 55 -0.36 14.88 -17.88
N ALA A 56 -0.23 14.94 -19.22
CA ALA A 56 0.80 14.17 -19.93
C ALA A 56 2.23 14.55 -19.50
N MET A 57 2.49 15.84 -19.30
CA MET A 57 3.78 16.31 -18.79
C MET A 57 4.02 15.86 -17.35
N ALA A 58 2.99 15.89 -16.49
CA ALA A 58 3.09 15.42 -15.12
C ALA A 58 3.44 13.93 -15.06
N VAL A 59 2.74 13.10 -15.85
CA VAL A 59 3.02 11.65 -15.93
C VAL A 59 4.44 11.39 -16.45
N ALA A 60 4.86 12.07 -17.52
CA ALA A 60 6.22 11.92 -18.05
C ALA A 60 7.30 12.33 -17.03
N LEU A 61 7.04 13.36 -16.22
CA LEU A 61 7.93 13.77 -15.14
C LEU A 61 7.97 12.77 -14.00
N MET A 62 6.85 12.15 -13.66
CA MET A 62 6.78 11.08 -12.66
C MET A 62 7.62 9.89 -13.11
N GLU A 63 7.47 9.45 -14.37
CA GLU A 63 8.26 8.36 -14.94
C GLU A 63 9.76 8.70 -14.96
N HIS A 64 10.11 9.91 -15.42
CA HIS A 64 11.50 10.35 -15.48
C HIS A 64 12.19 10.45 -14.11
N ARG A 65 11.41 10.71 -13.05
CA ARG A 65 11.90 10.78 -11.67
C ARG A 65 11.78 9.47 -10.92
N GLU A 66 11.38 8.40 -11.59
CA GLU A 66 11.15 7.09 -10.97
C GLU A 66 10.22 7.19 -9.75
N PHE A 67 9.19 8.07 -9.85
CA PHE A 67 8.27 8.36 -8.76
C PHE A 67 7.44 7.12 -8.41
N THR A 68 7.58 6.67 -7.17
CA THR A 68 7.00 5.42 -6.67
C THR A 68 5.64 5.61 -6.00
N PRO A 69 4.86 4.52 -5.79
CA PRO A 69 3.68 4.58 -4.95
C PRO A 69 3.97 5.03 -3.51
N GLU A 70 5.16 4.75 -3.00
CA GLU A 70 5.65 5.18 -1.69
C GLU A 70 5.80 6.70 -1.63
N ASP A 71 6.42 7.30 -2.64
CA ASP A 71 6.54 8.76 -2.76
C ASP A 71 5.14 9.41 -2.81
N PHE A 72 4.22 8.80 -3.60
CA PHE A 72 2.85 9.29 -3.69
C PHE A 72 2.14 9.30 -2.33
N ARG A 73 2.35 8.26 -1.52
CA ARG A 73 1.81 8.14 -0.16
C ARG A 73 2.32 9.25 0.74
N ASP A 74 3.60 9.60 0.67
CA ASP A 74 4.22 10.62 1.51
C ASP A 74 3.59 12.01 1.27
N PHE A 75 3.16 12.28 0.02
CA PHE A 75 2.38 13.49 -0.31
C PHE A 75 0.89 13.38 0.01
N HIS A 76 0.36 12.16 0.21
CA HIS A 76 -1.06 11.90 0.44
C HIS A 76 -1.28 11.00 1.67
N PRO A 77 -0.83 11.42 2.89
CA PRO A 77 -0.86 10.55 4.08
C PRO A 77 -2.27 10.23 4.58
N GLY A 78 -3.29 10.94 4.10
CA GLY A 78 -4.69 10.76 4.51
C GLY A 78 -5.62 10.41 3.36
N GLY A 79 -6.87 10.04 3.72
CA GLY A 79 -7.93 9.75 2.76
C GLY A 79 -7.87 8.36 2.13
N ARG A 80 -8.84 8.08 1.23
CA ARG A 80 -9.01 6.75 0.59
C ARG A 80 -7.81 6.31 -0.24
N LEU A 81 -7.05 7.25 -0.77
CA LEU A 81 -5.92 6.96 -1.64
C LEU A 81 -4.70 6.55 -0.82
N GLY A 82 -4.38 7.27 0.26
CA GLY A 82 -3.32 6.89 1.21
C GLY A 82 -3.61 5.54 1.88
N ALA A 83 -4.87 5.28 2.25
CA ALA A 83 -5.28 4.01 2.82
C ALA A 83 -5.08 2.81 1.86
N ARG A 84 -5.19 3.02 0.54
CA ARG A 84 -4.93 1.97 -0.46
C ARG A 84 -3.44 1.62 -0.60
N LEU A 85 -2.57 2.54 -0.23
CA LEU A 85 -1.11 2.40 -0.30
C LEU A 85 -0.49 2.01 1.06
N ALA A 86 -1.32 1.85 2.09
CA ALA A 86 -0.85 1.39 3.40
C ALA A 86 -0.23 -0.02 3.27
N THR A 87 0.97 -0.17 3.81
CA THR A 87 1.62 -1.48 3.90
C THR A 87 1.14 -2.22 5.15
N VAL A 88 1.29 -3.53 5.15
CA VAL A 88 1.05 -4.37 6.33
C VAL A 88 1.86 -3.87 7.51
N GLY A 89 3.12 -3.51 7.29
CA GLY A 89 4.04 -3.01 8.31
C GLY A 89 3.58 -1.74 9.03
N LEU A 90 2.72 -0.91 8.40
CA LEU A 90 2.13 0.28 9.03
C LEU A 90 0.94 -0.05 9.95
N LEU A 91 0.27 -1.18 9.71
CA LEU A 91 -0.98 -1.54 10.38
C LEU A 91 -0.83 -2.71 11.35
N MET A 92 0.23 -3.52 11.22
CA MET A 92 0.43 -4.71 12.02
C MET A 92 0.75 -4.39 13.48
N HIS A 93 0.30 -5.26 14.38
CA HIS A 93 0.74 -5.30 15.78
C HIS A 93 2.17 -5.85 15.88
N ARG A 94 2.92 -5.44 16.91
CA ARG A 94 4.34 -5.79 17.06
C ARG A 94 4.73 -6.05 18.52
N GLY A 95 5.89 -6.66 18.69
CA GLY A 95 6.52 -6.83 20.00
C GLY A 95 5.60 -7.54 21.00
N GLU A 96 5.43 -6.95 22.17
CA GLU A 96 4.63 -7.55 23.25
C GLU A 96 3.13 -7.69 22.94
N GLU A 97 2.61 -7.00 21.92
CA GLU A 97 1.20 -7.20 21.51
C GLU A 97 0.99 -8.54 20.81
N MET A 98 2.04 -9.14 20.29
CA MET A 98 1.97 -10.37 19.49
C MET A 98 1.63 -11.58 20.40
N PRO A 99 0.68 -12.44 19.98
CA PRO A 99 0.33 -13.66 20.70
C PRO A 99 1.30 -14.79 20.35
N LEU A 100 2.57 -14.66 20.73
CA LEU A 100 3.61 -15.64 20.43
C LEU A 100 3.87 -16.56 21.62
N ILE A 101 4.08 -17.85 21.34
CA ILE A 101 4.33 -18.91 22.32
C ILE A 101 5.40 -19.87 21.81
N ALA A 102 6.06 -20.58 22.74
CA ALA A 102 6.99 -21.67 22.42
C ALA A 102 6.25 -22.98 22.08
N PRO A 103 6.85 -23.91 21.33
CA PRO A 103 6.25 -25.20 21.00
C PRO A 103 5.85 -26.06 22.20
N GLU A 104 6.62 -25.95 23.29
CA GLU A 104 6.41 -26.72 24.51
C GLU A 104 5.35 -26.11 25.44
N THR A 105 4.80 -24.94 25.13
CA THR A 105 3.82 -24.22 25.98
C THR A 105 2.59 -25.09 26.19
N PRO A 106 2.17 -25.35 27.46
CA PRO A 106 0.93 -26.07 27.75
C PRO A 106 -0.29 -25.37 27.18
N MET A 107 -1.27 -26.11 26.67
CA MET A 107 -2.49 -25.54 26.11
C MET A 107 -3.29 -24.68 27.08
N THR A 108 -3.18 -24.93 28.39
CA THR A 108 -3.77 -24.07 29.43
C THR A 108 -3.23 -22.63 29.38
N GLU A 109 -1.92 -22.46 29.14
CA GLU A 109 -1.29 -21.15 28.99
C GLU A 109 -1.57 -20.53 27.61
N VAL A 110 -1.59 -21.36 26.56
CA VAL A 110 -1.93 -20.90 25.19
C VAL A 110 -3.30 -20.23 25.16
N LEU A 111 -4.30 -20.84 25.82
CA LEU A 111 -5.65 -20.28 25.91
C LEU A 111 -5.68 -18.92 26.62
N LEU A 112 -4.85 -18.74 27.66
CA LEU A 112 -4.72 -17.46 28.35
C LEU A 112 -4.10 -16.41 27.44
N VAL A 113 -3.05 -16.77 26.66
CA VAL A 113 -2.42 -15.86 25.69
C VAL A 113 -3.42 -15.43 24.61
N ILE A 114 -4.15 -16.39 24.01
CA ILE A 114 -5.17 -16.10 23.00
C ILE A 114 -6.23 -15.14 23.55
N SER A 115 -6.72 -15.40 24.76
CA SER A 115 -7.73 -14.54 25.42
C SER A 115 -7.18 -13.15 25.75
N ALA A 116 -5.98 -13.07 26.31
CA ALA A 116 -5.37 -11.83 26.74
C ALA A 116 -5.02 -10.90 25.56
N LYS A 117 -4.55 -11.46 24.46
CA LYS A 117 -4.19 -10.69 23.26
C LYS A 117 -5.39 -10.37 22.36
N GLY A 118 -6.47 -11.14 22.41
CA GLY A 118 -7.74 -10.84 21.75
C GLY A 118 -7.77 -11.05 20.23
N PHE A 119 -6.75 -11.67 19.62
CA PHE A 119 -6.69 -11.90 18.18
C PHE A 119 -7.32 -13.23 17.74
N GLY A 120 -7.76 -14.09 18.68
CA GLY A 120 -8.31 -15.41 18.37
C GLY A 120 -7.29 -16.40 17.80
N VAL A 121 -6.01 -16.14 17.97
CA VAL A 121 -4.90 -16.95 17.44
C VAL A 121 -3.69 -16.85 18.35
N ALA A 122 -2.84 -17.89 18.35
CA ALA A 122 -1.46 -17.83 18.85
C ALA A 122 -0.50 -18.30 17.75
N GLY A 123 0.62 -17.60 17.60
CA GLY A 123 1.75 -18.00 16.76
C GLY A 123 2.73 -18.84 17.55
N VAL A 124 3.11 -20.00 17.04
CA VAL A 124 4.12 -20.86 17.64
C VAL A 124 5.46 -20.57 16.98
N VAL A 125 6.42 -20.10 17.78
CA VAL A 125 7.77 -19.74 17.30
C VAL A 125 8.82 -20.67 17.92
N ASP A 126 9.81 -21.05 17.14
CA ASP A 126 10.92 -21.86 17.62
C ASP A 126 11.97 -21.03 18.37
N ALA A 127 13.03 -21.67 18.82
CA ALA A 127 14.13 -21.02 19.53
C ALA A 127 14.91 -19.99 18.69
N GLY A 128 14.78 -20.03 17.36
CA GLY A 128 15.34 -19.05 16.44
C GLY A 128 14.45 -17.83 16.23
N GLY A 129 13.18 -17.90 16.70
CA GLY A 129 12.17 -16.87 16.47
C GLY A 129 11.37 -17.07 15.20
N ASP A 130 11.55 -18.19 14.50
CA ASP A 130 10.82 -18.50 13.27
C ASP A 130 9.41 -19.00 13.59
N LEU A 131 8.42 -18.52 12.84
CA LEU A 131 7.02 -18.92 12.97
C LEU A 131 6.83 -20.31 12.33
N ILE A 132 6.73 -21.35 13.16
CA ILE A 132 6.59 -22.73 12.74
C ILE A 132 5.16 -23.24 12.68
N GLY A 133 4.22 -22.58 13.38
CA GLY A 133 2.82 -22.96 13.42
C GLY A 133 1.91 -21.86 13.96
N ILE A 134 0.61 -22.13 13.87
CA ILE A 134 -0.43 -21.29 14.49
C ILE A 134 -1.46 -22.18 15.19
N ILE A 135 -2.09 -21.62 16.22
CA ILE A 135 -3.23 -22.23 16.92
C ILE A 135 -4.39 -21.25 16.81
N THR A 136 -5.48 -21.69 16.20
CA THR A 136 -6.70 -20.92 15.97
C THR A 136 -7.90 -21.59 16.68
N ASP A 137 -9.04 -20.91 16.74
CA ASP A 137 -10.29 -21.50 17.21
C ASP A 137 -10.66 -22.81 16.50
N GLY A 138 -10.30 -22.94 15.23
CA GLY A 138 -10.48 -24.16 14.46
C GLY A 138 -9.65 -25.32 15.01
N ASP A 139 -8.40 -25.05 15.40
CA ASP A 139 -7.50 -26.03 16.00
C ASP A 139 -7.99 -26.46 17.39
N LEU A 140 -8.43 -25.49 18.20
CA LEU A 140 -9.00 -25.76 19.52
C LEU A 140 -10.20 -26.70 19.43
N ARG A 141 -11.11 -26.43 18.49
CA ARG A 141 -12.31 -27.26 18.28
C ARG A 141 -11.99 -28.66 17.78
N ARG A 142 -11.02 -28.81 16.88
CA ARG A 142 -10.59 -30.10 16.35
C ARG A 142 -9.93 -31.00 17.43
N ASN A 143 -9.27 -30.36 18.39
CA ASN A 143 -8.51 -31.04 19.43
C ASN A 143 -9.18 -30.99 20.81
N MET A 144 -10.48 -30.69 20.88
CA MET A 144 -11.20 -30.46 22.16
C MET A 144 -11.02 -31.59 23.17
N ALA A 145 -11.02 -32.84 22.69
CA ALA A 145 -10.79 -33.98 23.58
C ALA A 145 -9.33 -34.04 24.04
N GLY A 146 -9.09 -33.88 25.33
CA GLY A 146 -7.77 -33.88 25.95
C GLY A 146 -6.92 -32.62 25.65
N LEU A 147 -7.53 -31.53 25.19
CA LEU A 147 -6.85 -30.29 24.81
C LEU A 147 -5.92 -29.76 25.90
N LEU A 148 -6.41 -29.73 27.15
CA LEU A 148 -5.67 -29.13 28.26
C LEU A 148 -4.45 -29.95 28.74
N GLU A 149 -4.35 -31.20 28.29
CA GLU A 149 -3.24 -32.11 28.60
C GLU A 149 -2.13 -32.05 27.57
N ARG A 150 -2.37 -31.30 26.48
CA ARG A 150 -1.46 -31.17 25.33
C ARG A 150 -0.60 -29.92 25.40
N ARG A 151 0.42 -29.92 24.53
CA ARG A 151 1.29 -28.77 24.28
C ARG A 151 0.95 -28.11 22.93
N ALA A 152 1.48 -26.92 22.72
CA ALA A 152 1.25 -26.15 21.50
C ALA A 152 1.66 -26.87 20.21
N ASP A 153 2.81 -27.56 20.22
CA ASP A 153 3.36 -28.30 19.07
C ASP A 153 2.51 -29.52 18.65
N GLU A 154 1.67 -30.03 19.54
CA GLU A 154 0.76 -31.17 19.29
C GLU A 154 -0.59 -30.71 18.71
N VAL A 155 -0.92 -29.42 18.85
CA VAL A 155 -2.22 -28.86 18.46
C VAL A 155 -2.11 -27.95 17.26
N MET A 156 -0.97 -27.30 17.05
CA MET A 156 -0.76 -26.28 16.03
C MET A 156 -0.96 -26.80 14.60
N THR A 157 -1.46 -25.95 13.75
CA THR A 157 -1.37 -26.10 12.29
C THR A 157 0.00 -25.60 11.84
N ARG A 158 0.81 -26.47 11.24
CA ARG A 158 2.16 -26.17 10.75
C ARG A 158 2.13 -25.42 9.41
N GLY A 159 3.20 -24.67 9.14
CA GLY A 159 3.37 -23.93 7.89
C GLY A 159 2.26 -22.90 7.65
N PRO A 160 2.03 -21.97 8.59
CA PRO A 160 1.01 -20.97 8.46
C PRO A 160 1.23 -20.08 7.25
N LYS A 161 0.15 -19.52 6.71
CA LYS A 161 0.29 -18.48 5.68
C LYS A 161 0.78 -17.20 6.32
N THR A 162 1.79 -16.61 5.70
CA THR A 162 2.40 -15.35 6.10
C THR A 162 2.35 -14.35 4.95
N ILE A 163 2.64 -13.11 5.25
CA ILE A 163 2.79 -12.02 4.29
C ILE A 163 4.00 -11.18 4.66
N SER A 164 4.61 -10.51 3.69
CA SER A 164 5.68 -9.55 3.98
C SER A 164 5.11 -8.28 4.63
N ALA A 165 5.83 -7.70 5.57
CA ALA A 165 5.51 -6.39 6.13
C ALA A 165 5.50 -5.27 5.06
N ALA A 166 6.26 -5.42 3.98
CA ALA A 166 6.30 -4.49 2.86
C ALA A 166 5.10 -4.63 1.89
N ALA A 167 4.34 -5.74 1.96
CA ALA A 167 3.17 -5.94 1.11
C ALA A 167 2.06 -4.93 1.43
N LEU A 168 1.20 -4.67 0.45
CA LEU A 168 0.06 -3.78 0.66
C LEU A 168 -1.00 -4.42 1.58
N ALA A 169 -1.62 -3.61 2.42
CA ALA A 169 -2.72 -4.05 3.29
C ALA A 169 -3.92 -4.59 2.48
N SER A 170 -4.14 -4.08 1.27
CA SER A 170 -5.15 -4.59 0.34
C SER A 170 -4.85 -6.01 -0.14
N GLU A 171 -3.59 -6.36 -0.31
CA GLU A 171 -3.15 -7.72 -0.64
C GLU A 171 -3.40 -8.67 0.53
N ALA A 172 -3.03 -8.26 1.76
CA ALA A 172 -3.33 -9.02 2.96
C ALA A 172 -4.83 -9.33 3.08
N LEU A 173 -5.68 -8.30 2.89
CA LEU A 173 -7.13 -8.46 2.91
C LEU A 173 -7.62 -9.43 1.81
N GLY A 174 -7.04 -9.35 0.61
CA GLY A 174 -7.32 -10.28 -0.48
C GLY A 174 -7.02 -11.73 -0.11
N ILE A 175 -5.87 -11.99 0.50
CA ILE A 175 -5.47 -13.33 0.98
C ILE A 175 -6.43 -13.82 2.08
N MET A 176 -6.73 -12.96 3.06
CA MET A 176 -7.64 -13.30 4.17
C MET A 176 -9.03 -13.68 3.66
N ASN A 177 -9.59 -12.90 2.74
CA ASN A 177 -10.91 -13.15 2.14
C ASN A 177 -10.93 -14.43 1.29
N ALA A 178 -9.95 -14.60 0.41
CA ALA A 178 -9.87 -15.76 -0.49
C ALA A 178 -9.72 -17.08 0.29
N ARG A 179 -9.01 -17.05 1.42
CA ARG A 179 -8.76 -18.22 2.26
C ARG A 179 -9.69 -18.36 3.45
N LYS A 180 -10.57 -17.38 3.67
CA LYS A 180 -11.52 -17.33 4.79
C LYS A 180 -10.80 -17.44 6.14
N ILE A 181 -9.68 -16.74 6.29
CA ILE A 181 -8.89 -16.64 7.52
C ILE A 181 -9.03 -15.24 8.12
N THR A 182 -9.06 -15.15 9.45
CA THR A 182 -9.18 -13.87 10.17
C THR A 182 -7.81 -13.27 10.52
N PRO A 183 -6.83 -14.05 11.05
CA PRO A 183 -5.49 -13.56 11.31
C PRO A 183 -4.53 -13.90 10.17
N LEU A 184 -3.54 -13.05 9.95
CA LEU A 184 -2.42 -13.28 9.06
C LEU A 184 -1.16 -12.74 9.72
N PHE A 185 -0.16 -13.58 9.90
CA PHE A 185 1.13 -13.16 10.45
C PHE A 185 1.98 -12.50 9.37
N ALA A 186 2.57 -11.37 9.73
CA ALA A 186 3.59 -10.75 8.89
C ALA A 186 4.97 -11.24 9.33
N THR A 187 5.75 -11.68 8.36
CA THR A 187 7.16 -12.09 8.58
C THR A 187 8.03 -11.25 7.67
N ASP A 188 9.19 -10.86 8.15
CA ASP A 188 10.21 -10.31 7.27
C ASP A 188 10.67 -11.41 6.31
N PRO A 189 10.93 -11.09 5.02
CA PRO A 189 11.55 -12.06 4.15
C PRO A 189 12.88 -12.47 4.79
N VAL A 190 13.07 -13.79 4.95
CA VAL A 190 14.38 -14.33 5.34
C VAL A 190 15.35 -13.77 4.30
N ALA A 191 16.35 -12.99 4.76
CA ALA A 191 17.41 -12.52 3.88
C ALA A 191 18.05 -13.74 3.20
N PRO A 192 18.25 -13.71 1.87
CA PRO A 192 18.84 -14.83 1.14
C PRO A 192 20.28 -15.11 1.58
#